data_e344e73018806ea310ff9a5dcb6dcd7c
#
_entry.id   e344e73018806ea310ff9a5dcb6dcd7c
#
_cell.length_a   1.000
_cell.length_b   1.000
_cell.length_c   1.000
_cell.angle_alpha   90.00
_cell.angle_beta   90.00
_cell.angle_gamma   90.00
#
_symmetry.space_group_name_H-M   'P 1'
#
loop_
_entity.id
_entity.type
_entity.pdbx_description
1 polymer ?
#
loop_
_entity_poly.entity_id
_entity_poly.type
_entity_poly.pdbx_seq_one_letter_code
_entity_poly.pdbx_strand_id
1 'polypeptide(L)'
;MLENLVFIVPGMVVGVFAGFMPGIGIFASMMLLLPFLTDLSAMQLLTFYIALASTTQYVGSITATVFGLPGEASSIPAVREGHAMYKQGRGSYAISGAAIGSFLGSVLVIGIVSMFVGLLDDVYKIYNTKVMAVILFTVTAIMCLTAKHKFIAVLLGTFGYFLGLVGCRNIDDFCFGTFNNPDLTTGLPLISVLCALYV
;
A
#
# COMPACT_ATOMS: atom_id res chain seq x y z
N MET A 1 9.79 26.00 0.66
CA MET A 1 10.41 24.67 0.82
C MET A 1 10.47 24.20 2.27
N LEU A 2 10.98 25.03 3.18
CA LEU A 2 11.05 24.70 4.63
C LEU A 2 9.67 24.45 5.26
N GLU A 3 8.64 25.16 4.85
CA GLU A 3 7.27 25.01 5.37
C GLU A 3 6.70 23.61 5.10
N ASN A 4 7.10 22.96 4.01
CA ASN A 4 6.64 21.61 3.68
C ASN A 4 7.29 20.55 4.60
N LEU A 5 8.50 20.81 5.09
CA LEU A 5 9.21 19.87 5.98
C LEU A 5 8.54 19.73 7.35
N VAL A 6 7.74 20.71 7.76
CA VAL A 6 6.96 20.64 9.01
C VAL A 6 5.98 19.47 9.00
N PHE A 7 5.48 19.06 7.79
CA PHE A 7 4.55 17.95 7.63
C PHE A 7 5.20 16.57 7.74
N ILE A 8 6.53 16.48 7.76
CA ILE A 8 7.25 15.21 7.98
C ILE A 8 6.95 14.68 9.39
N VAL A 9 7.04 15.53 10.41
CA VAL A 9 6.88 15.11 11.81
C VAL A 9 5.49 14.53 12.08
N PRO A 10 4.37 15.21 11.76
CA PRO A 10 3.04 14.59 11.92
C PRO A 10 2.86 13.35 11.06
N GLY A 11 3.39 13.30 9.83
CA GLY A 11 3.37 12.11 9.01
C GLY A 11 4.08 10.91 9.67
N MET A 12 5.25 11.15 10.26
CA MET A 12 5.98 10.13 11.02
C MET A 12 5.22 9.64 12.25
N VAL A 13 4.65 10.56 13.04
CA VAL A 13 3.89 10.21 14.25
C VAL A 13 2.71 9.31 13.90
N VAL A 14 1.91 9.71 12.91
CA VAL A 14 0.77 8.90 12.46
C VAL A 14 1.25 7.59 11.86
N GLY A 15 2.36 7.59 11.12
CA GLY A 15 2.97 6.39 10.55
C GLY A 15 3.41 5.37 11.62
N VAL A 16 3.88 5.83 12.78
CA VAL A 16 4.19 4.95 13.92
C VAL A 16 2.93 4.24 14.40
N PHE A 17 1.83 4.97 14.62
CA PHE A 17 0.57 4.36 15.05
C PHE A 17 0.03 3.38 14.01
N ALA A 18 0.02 3.76 12.74
CA ALA A 18 -0.45 2.92 11.65
C ALA A 18 0.39 1.62 11.50
N GLY A 19 1.70 1.72 11.68
CA GLY A 19 2.60 0.56 11.61
C GLY A 19 2.48 -0.41 12.78
N PHE A 20 2.06 0.09 13.96
CA PHE A 20 1.77 -0.77 15.11
C PHE A 20 0.46 -1.54 14.98
N MET A 21 -0.50 -1.03 14.22
CA MET A 21 -1.81 -1.68 14.05
C MET A 21 -1.75 -2.70 12.90
N PRO A 22 -1.72 -4.01 13.20
CA PRO A 22 -1.67 -5.03 12.15
C PRO A 22 -2.92 -4.95 11.28
N GLY A 23 -2.71 -4.97 9.96
CA GLY A 23 -3.80 -4.98 8.97
C GLY A 23 -4.24 -3.60 8.45
N ILE A 24 -3.89 -2.48 9.10
CA ILE A 24 -4.27 -1.16 8.59
C ILE A 24 -3.40 -0.77 7.38
N GLY A 25 -2.10 -1.04 7.43
CA GLY A 25 -1.19 -0.76 6.32
C GLY A 25 -1.16 0.70 5.84
N ILE A 26 -0.29 0.98 4.86
CA ILE A 26 -0.08 2.33 4.32
C ILE A 26 -1.35 2.85 3.63
N PHE A 27 -1.95 2.03 2.76
CA PHE A 27 -3.09 2.46 1.94
C PHE A 27 -4.32 2.82 2.78
N ALA A 28 -4.67 1.99 3.76
CA ALA A 28 -5.82 2.25 4.62
C ALA A 28 -5.59 3.52 5.47
N SER A 29 -4.37 3.71 5.97
CA SER A 29 -4.01 4.92 6.72
C SER A 29 -4.10 6.18 5.87
N MET A 30 -3.61 6.14 4.63
CA MET A 30 -3.71 7.26 3.69
C MET A 30 -5.16 7.61 3.38
N MET A 31 -6.00 6.61 3.09
CA MET A 31 -7.42 6.81 2.78
C MET A 31 -8.21 7.34 3.97
N LEU A 32 -7.91 6.84 5.17
CA LEU A 32 -8.57 7.29 6.40
C LEU A 32 -8.27 8.77 6.71
N LEU A 33 -7.06 9.20 6.42
CA LEU A 33 -6.60 10.56 6.71
C LEU A 33 -6.94 11.56 5.61
N LEU A 34 -7.18 11.10 4.38
CA LEU A 34 -7.45 11.96 3.24
C LEU A 34 -8.52 13.03 3.51
N PRO A 35 -9.69 12.72 4.12
CA PRO A 35 -10.72 13.73 4.40
C PRO A 35 -10.26 14.86 5.33
N PHE A 36 -9.27 14.59 6.21
CA PHE A 36 -8.73 15.56 7.16
C PHE A 36 -7.61 16.43 6.58
N LEU A 37 -7.09 16.04 5.41
CA LEU A 37 -5.92 16.65 4.77
C LEU A 37 -6.27 17.40 3.48
N THR A 38 -7.56 17.60 3.19
CA THR A 38 -8.04 18.24 1.95
C THR A 38 -7.57 19.68 1.77
N ASP A 39 -7.30 20.40 2.87
CA ASP A 39 -6.89 21.80 2.85
C ASP A 39 -5.38 21.98 2.59
N LEU A 40 -4.62 20.88 2.56
CA LEU A 40 -3.18 20.92 2.29
C LEU A 40 -2.88 21.08 0.80
N SER A 41 -1.80 21.82 0.51
CA SER A 41 -1.27 21.85 -0.85
C SER A 41 -0.75 20.46 -1.27
N ALA A 42 -0.74 20.21 -2.59
CA ALA A 42 -0.28 18.91 -3.14
C ALA A 42 1.13 18.53 -2.65
N MET A 43 2.03 19.50 -2.49
CA MET A 43 3.38 19.26 -2.02
C MET A 43 3.44 18.90 -0.52
N GLN A 44 2.62 19.55 0.31
CA GLN A 44 2.49 19.26 1.73
C GLN A 44 1.90 17.85 1.94
N LEU A 45 0.84 17.54 1.20
CA LEU A 45 0.19 16.23 1.20
C LEU A 45 1.17 15.13 0.80
N LEU A 46 1.93 15.35 -0.28
CA LEU A 46 2.95 14.40 -0.73
C LEU A 46 4.03 14.17 0.34
N THR A 47 4.52 15.25 0.95
CA THR A 47 5.55 15.18 2.01
C THR A 47 5.04 14.42 3.23
N PHE A 48 3.80 14.69 3.65
CA PHE A 48 3.14 13.98 4.74
C PHE A 48 3.00 12.48 4.44
N TYR A 49 2.51 12.13 3.25
CA TYR A 49 2.28 10.73 2.89
C TYR A 49 3.57 9.94 2.69
N ILE A 50 4.63 10.55 2.17
CA ILE A 50 5.95 9.90 2.08
C ILE A 50 6.48 9.58 3.48
N ALA A 51 6.39 10.53 4.42
CA ALA A 51 6.82 10.34 5.79
C ALA A 51 5.99 9.26 6.50
N LEU A 52 4.67 9.29 6.33
CA LEU A 52 3.73 8.29 6.85
C LEU A 52 4.06 6.90 6.30
N ALA A 53 4.19 6.76 4.99
CA ALA A 53 4.44 5.49 4.34
C ALA A 53 5.77 4.86 4.81
N SER A 54 6.85 5.66 4.80
CA SER A 54 8.17 5.19 5.21
C SER A 54 8.18 4.73 6.66
N THR A 55 7.52 5.47 7.55
CA THR A 55 7.46 5.15 8.98
C THR A 55 6.57 3.95 9.24
N THR A 56 5.39 3.88 8.61
CA THR A 56 4.47 2.73 8.74
C THR A 56 5.15 1.43 8.32
N GLN A 57 5.88 1.45 7.20
CA GLN A 57 6.57 0.27 6.68
C GLN A 57 7.69 -0.18 7.63
N TYR A 58 8.46 0.76 8.17
CA TYR A 58 9.53 0.43 9.12
C TYR A 58 8.98 -0.12 10.44
N VAL A 59 7.99 0.55 11.03
CA VAL A 59 7.35 0.10 12.26
C VAL A 59 6.62 -1.23 12.04
N GLY A 60 5.98 -1.43 10.90
CA GLY A 60 5.38 -2.70 10.50
C GLY A 60 6.37 -3.86 10.43
N SER A 61 7.62 -3.60 10.04
CA SER A 61 8.68 -4.62 10.08
C SER A 61 9.16 -4.92 11.51
N ILE A 62 9.13 -3.94 12.42
CA ILE A 62 9.43 -4.14 13.85
C ILE A 62 8.33 -5.02 14.48
N THR A 63 7.06 -4.69 14.27
CA THR A 63 5.93 -5.49 14.78
C THR A 63 5.95 -6.91 14.23
N ALA A 64 6.26 -7.07 12.95
CA ALA A 64 6.44 -8.39 12.34
C ALA A 64 7.55 -9.21 13.00
N THR A 65 8.69 -8.56 13.31
CA THR A 65 9.83 -9.21 13.96
C THR A 65 9.53 -9.58 15.42
N VAL A 66 8.94 -8.66 16.18
CA VAL A 66 8.73 -8.84 17.63
C VAL A 66 7.51 -9.72 17.92
N PHE A 67 6.37 -9.39 17.31
CA PHE A 67 5.11 -10.09 17.61
C PHE A 67 4.79 -11.22 16.64
N GLY A 68 5.51 -11.34 15.52
CA GLY A 68 5.21 -12.35 14.50
C GLY A 68 3.92 -12.07 13.73
N LEU A 69 3.42 -10.83 13.78
CA LEU A 69 2.21 -10.39 13.08
C LEU A 69 2.61 -9.38 11.99
N PRO A 70 2.29 -9.64 10.71
CA PRO A 70 2.64 -8.71 9.65
C PRO A 70 1.79 -7.43 9.79
N GLY A 71 2.44 -6.28 9.93
CA GLY A 71 1.77 -4.97 9.86
C GLY A 71 1.27 -4.69 8.45
N GLU A 72 2.00 -5.18 7.45
CA GLU A 72 1.71 -5.02 6.02
C GLU A 72 2.22 -6.23 5.23
N ALA A 73 1.72 -6.42 4.00
CA ALA A 73 2.12 -7.54 3.14
C ALA A 73 3.65 -7.56 2.86
N SER A 74 4.27 -6.40 2.77
CA SER A 74 5.73 -6.26 2.59
C SER A 74 6.55 -6.76 3.78
N SER A 75 5.96 -6.83 4.97
CA SER A 75 6.64 -7.30 6.20
C SER A 75 6.54 -8.81 6.45
N ILE A 76 5.89 -9.57 5.56
CA ILE A 76 5.78 -11.04 5.66
C ILE A 76 7.15 -11.73 5.77
N PRO A 77 8.19 -11.36 5.02
CA PRO A 77 9.53 -11.94 5.21
C PRO A 77 10.09 -11.69 6.61
N ALA A 78 9.84 -10.52 7.20
CA ALA A 78 10.26 -10.19 8.56
C ALA A 78 9.53 -11.04 9.62
N VAL A 79 8.29 -11.44 9.38
CA VAL A 79 7.59 -12.44 10.25
C VAL A 79 8.30 -13.78 10.19
N ARG A 80 8.67 -14.23 9.00
CA ARG A 80 9.23 -15.56 8.82
C ARG A 80 10.65 -15.69 9.37
N GLU A 81 11.50 -14.74 9.04
CA GLU A 81 12.93 -14.80 9.35
C GLU A 81 13.28 -13.94 10.58
N GLY A 82 12.79 -12.72 10.66
CA GLY A 82 13.04 -11.80 11.76
C GLY A 82 12.48 -12.31 13.09
N HIS A 83 11.25 -12.83 13.11
CA HIS A 83 10.65 -13.39 14.32
C HIS A 83 11.36 -14.67 14.78
N ALA A 84 11.85 -15.49 13.86
CA ALA A 84 12.68 -16.63 14.21
C ALA A 84 13.98 -16.21 14.90
N MET A 85 14.64 -15.14 14.40
CA MET A 85 15.82 -14.55 15.06
C MET A 85 15.47 -13.93 16.42
N TYR A 86 14.32 -13.27 16.52
CA TYR A 86 13.85 -12.70 17.79
C TYR A 86 13.68 -13.77 18.87
N LYS A 87 13.07 -14.92 18.55
CA LYS A 87 12.95 -16.07 19.46
C LYS A 87 14.29 -16.65 19.92
N GLN A 88 15.33 -16.46 19.13
CA GLN A 88 16.70 -16.86 19.47
C GLN A 88 17.46 -15.80 20.31
N GLY A 89 16.80 -14.73 20.75
CA GLY A 89 17.42 -13.60 21.45
C GLY A 89 18.19 -12.63 20.56
N ARG A 90 18.10 -12.76 19.23
CA ARG A 90 18.83 -11.96 18.23
C ARG A 90 17.92 -10.94 17.53
N GLY A 91 16.85 -10.50 18.17
CA GLY A 91 15.87 -9.57 17.60
C GLY A 91 16.45 -8.22 17.20
N SER A 92 17.39 -7.67 17.99
CA SER A 92 18.07 -6.41 17.66
C SER A 92 18.85 -6.48 16.34
N TYR A 93 19.49 -7.61 16.06
CA TYR A 93 20.19 -7.83 14.80
C TYR A 93 19.22 -7.89 13.62
N ALA A 94 18.05 -8.51 13.78
CA ALA A 94 17.03 -8.57 12.73
C ALA A 94 16.47 -7.18 12.40
N ILE A 95 16.15 -6.39 13.44
CA ILE A 95 15.60 -5.02 13.27
C ILE A 95 16.64 -4.07 12.67
N SER A 96 17.89 -4.10 13.19
CA SER A 96 18.95 -3.24 12.64
C SER A 96 19.34 -3.65 11.21
N GLY A 97 19.36 -4.94 10.92
CA GLY A 97 19.60 -5.45 9.56
C GLY A 97 18.51 -4.99 8.58
N ALA A 98 17.24 -5.03 8.98
CA ALA A 98 16.13 -4.51 8.18
C ALA A 98 16.25 -3.00 7.94
N ALA A 99 16.61 -2.21 8.98
CA ALA A 99 16.81 -0.77 8.86
C ALA A 99 17.94 -0.43 7.89
N ILE A 100 19.11 -1.06 8.04
CA ILE A 100 20.26 -0.83 7.18
C ILE A 100 19.96 -1.26 5.74
N GLY A 101 19.35 -2.43 5.57
CA GLY A 101 18.97 -2.94 4.26
C GLY A 101 17.97 -2.03 3.54
N SER A 102 16.96 -1.53 4.25
CA SER A 102 15.99 -0.57 3.70
C SER A 102 16.64 0.76 3.34
N PHE A 103 17.52 1.27 4.19
CA PHE A 103 18.24 2.52 3.92
C PHE A 103 19.14 2.40 2.68
N LEU A 104 19.99 1.37 2.63
CA LEU A 104 20.87 1.14 1.49
C LEU A 104 20.07 0.90 0.20
N GLY A 105 19.01 0.10 0.27
CA GLY A 105 18.13 -0.15 -0.86
C GLY A 105 17.47 1.13 -1.37
N SER A 106 16.96 1.98 -0.46
CA SER A 106 16.34 3.25 -0.82
C SER A 106 17.33 4.21 -1.47
N VAL A 107 18.54 4.36 -0.92
CA VAL A 107 19.60 5.20 -1.49
C VAL A 107 19.99 4.71 -2.88
N LEU A 108 20.14 3.40 -3.06
CA LEU A 108 20.49 2.80 -4.35
C LEU A 108 19.39 3.06 -5.38
N VAL A 109 18.13 2.81 -5.03
CA VAL A 109 16.98 3.03 -5.93
C VAL A 109 16.85 4.51 -6.29
N ILE A 110 16.95 5.43 -5.31
CA ILE A 110 16.93 6.88 -5.58
C ILE A 110 18.05 7.27 -6.53
N GLY A 111 19.26 6.76 -6.33
CA GLY A 111 20.41 7.00 -7.21
C GLY A 111 20.14 6.52 -8.65
N ILE A 112 19.62 5.31 -8.82
CA ILE A 112 19.25 4.78 -10.14
C ILE A 112 18.15 5.62 -10.78
N VAL A 113 17.06 5.87 -10.05
CA VAL A 113 15.92 6.65 -10.58
C VAL A 113 16.34 8.05 -10.96
N SER A 114 17.17 8.72 -10.15
CA SER A 114 17.67 10.07 -10.47
C SER A 114 18.52 10.11 -11.74
N MET A 115 19.25 9.03 -12.04
CA MET A 115 20.02 8.90 -13.28
C MET A 115 19.10 8.77 -14.52
N PHE A 116 17.92 8.21 -14.35
CA PHE A 116 16.96 7.95 -15.41
C PHE A 116 15.73 8.89 -15.39
N VAL A 117 15.80 9.99 -14.64
CA VAL A 117 14.67 10.96 -14.53
C VAL A 117 14.16 11.43 -15.91
N GLY A 118 15.07 11.65 -16.89
CA GLY A 118 14.68 12.03 -18.25
C GLY A 118 13.81 10.99 -18.98
N LEU A 119 13.92 9.72 -18.64
CA LEU A 119 13.09 8.67 -19.22
C LEU A 119 11.70 8.60 -18.58
N LEU A 120 11.51 9.20 -17.40
CA LEU A 120 10.20 9.19 -16.72
C LEU A 120 9.15 9.98 -17.49
N ASP A 121 9.55 11.04 -18.21
CA ASP A 121 8.64 11.80 -19.06
C ASP A 121 8.09 10.96 -20.23
N ASP A 122 8.94 10.10 -20.80
CA ASP A 122 8.52 9.20 -21.89
C ASP A 122 7.67 8.04 -21.32
N VAL A 123 8.01 7.51 -20.16
CA VAL A 123 7.20 6.51 -19.46
C VAL A 123 5.83 7.10 -19.09
N TYR A 124 5.77 8.35 -18.63
CA TYR A 124 4.51 9.01 -18.31
C TYR A 124 3.60 9.19 -19.54
N LYS A 125 4.17 9.49 -20.72
CA LYS A 125 3.42 9.57 -21.97
C LYS A 125 2.82 8.24 -22.42
N ILE A 126 3.52 7.13 -22.11
CA ILE A 126 3.05 5.77 -22.40
C ILE A 126 2.00 5.32 -21.38
N TYR A 127 1.98 5.95 -20.18
CA TYR A 127 1.08 5.60 -19.08
C TYR A 127 -0.36 6.01 -19.41
N ASN A 128 -1.06 5.09 -20.06
CA ASN A 128 -2.46 5.25 -20.45
C ASN A 128 -3.31 4.19 -19.70
N THR A 129 -4.62 4.41 -19.63
CA THR A 129 -5.59 3.48 -19.01
C THR A 129 -5.41 2.03 -19.48
N LYS A 130 -5.06 1.84 -20.75
CA LYS A 130 -4.80 0.49 -21.32
C LYS A 130 -3.56 -0.16 -20.70
N VAL A 131 -2.48 0.60 -20.54
CA VAL A 131 -1.23 0.11 -19.92
C VAL A 131 -1.46 -0.22 -18.44
N MET A 132 -2.22 0.62 -17.73
CA MET A 132 -2.63 0.36 -16.35
C MET A 132 -3.40 -0.95 -16.23
N ALA A 133 -4.36 -1.18 -17.10
CA ALA A 133 -5.14 -2.42 -17.12
C ALA A 133 -4.24 -3.66 -17.35
N VAL A 134 -3.28 -3.57 -18.29
CA VAL A 134 -2.31 -4.66 -18.53
C VAL A 134 -1.43 -4.92 -17.32
N ILE A 135 -0.93 -3.87 -16.64
CA ILE A 135 -0.12 -4.01 -15.43
C ILE A 135 -0.92 -4.71 -14.33
N LEU A 136 -2.14 -4.24 -14.05
CA LEU A 136 -3.01 -4.84 -13.03
C LEU A 136 -3.34 -6.30 -13.35
N PHE A 137 -3.64 -6.60 -14.61
CA PHE A 137 -3.89 -7.97 -15.05
C PHE A 137 -2.65 -8.85 -14.86
N THR A 138 -1.47 -8.35 -15.24
CA THR A 138 -0.20 -9.09 -15.10
C THR A 138 0.13 -9.37 -13.64
N VAL A 139 -0.01 -8.38 -12.77
CA VAL A 139 0.21 -8.54 -11.32
C VAL A 139 -0.76 -9.57 -10.73
N THR A 140 -2.05 -9.48 -11.09
CA THR A 140 -3.07 -10.44 -10.63
C THR A 140 -2.76 -11.86 -11.12
N ALA A 141 -2.36 -11.99 -12.38
CA ALA A 141 -1.97 -13.28 -12.96
C ALA A 141 -0.76 -13.89 -12.24
N ILE A 142 0.28 -13.09 -11.96
CA ILE A 142 1.46 -13.54 -11.20
C ILE A 142 1.06 -13.98 -9.80
N MET A 143 0.21 -13.22 -9.11
CA MET A 143 -0.28 -13.59 -7.78
C MET A 143 -1.05 -14.92 -7.80
N CYS A 144 -1.92 -15.13 -8.79
CA CYS A 144 -2.66 -16.38 -8.95
C CYS A 144 -1.73 -17.58 -9.26
N LEU A 145 -0.69 -17.38 -10.07
CA LEU A 145 0.28 -18.42 -10.41
C LEU A 145 1.17 -18.80 -9.23
N THR A 146 1.51 -17.84 -8.39
CA THR A 146 2.39 -18.02 -7.22
C THR A 146 1.64 -18.58 -6.00
N ALA A 147 0.31 -18.49 -5.99
CA ALA A 147 -0.52 -18.97 -4.89
C ALA A 147 -0.41 -20.49 -4.70
N LYS A 148 -0.39 -20.93 -3.44
CA LYS A 148 -0.34 -22.35 -3.06
C LYS A 148 -1.55 -23.13 -3.60
N HIS A 149 -2.73 -22.53 -3.58
CA HIS A 149 -3.99 -23.09 -4.11
C HIS A 149 -4.47 -22.23 -5.27
N LYS A 150 -4.01 -22.54 -6.47
CA LYS A 150 -4.26 -21.78 -7.71
C LYS A 150 -5.75 -21.58 -7.99
N PHE A 151 -6.56 -22.62 -7.80
CA PHE A 151 -8.00 -22.55 -8.06
C PHE A 151 -8.69 -21.52 -7.14
N ILE A 152 -8.37 -21.54 -5.86
CA ILE A 152 -8.92 -20.58 -4.88
C ILE A 152 -8.45 -19.15 -5.19
N ALA A 153 -7.18 -18.99 -5.58
CA ALA A 153 -6.63 -17.68 -5.93
C ALA A 153 -7.33 -17.07 -7.16
N VAL A 154 -7.57 -17.86 -8.18
CA VAL A 154 -8.32 -17.42 -9.37
C VAL A 154 -9.76 -17.07 -9.01
N LEU A 155 -10.42 -17.89 -8.17
CA LEU A 155 -11.79 -17.64 -7.72
C LEU A 155 -11.89 -16.34 -6.90
N LEU A 156 -10.95 -16.11 -5.98
CA LEU A 156 -10.90 -14.87 -5.20
C LEU A 156 -10.54 -13.66 -6.10
N GLY A 157 -9.63 -13.82 -7.06
CA GLY A 157 -9.28 -12.77 -8.01
C GLY A 157 -10.46 -12.36 -8.88
N THR A 158 -11.21 -13.33 -9.40
CA THR A 158 -12.43 -13.05 -10.18
C THR A 158 -13.52 -12.43 -9.32
N PHE A 159 -13.70 -12.88 -8.08
CA PHE A 159 -14.63 -12.28 -7.13
C PHE A 159 -14.28 -10.82 -6.84
N GLY A 160 -13.00 -10.53 -6.55
CA GLY A 160 -12.50 -9.16 -6.35
C GLY A 160 -12.71 -8.29 -7.59
N TYR A 161 -12.53 -8.83 -8.79
CA TYR A 161 -12.82 -8.14 -10.04
C TYR A 161 -14.30 -7.76 -10.16
N PHE A 162 -15.22 -8.68 -9.86
CA PHE A 162 -16.66 -8.39 -9.87
C PHE A 162 -17.06 -7.36 -8.82
N LEU A 163 -16.47 -7.40 -7.62
CA LEU A 163 -16.70 -6.37 -6.60
C LEU A 163 -16.23 -4.97 -7.08
N GLY A 164 -15.12 -4.92 -7.80
CA GLY A 164 -14.61 -3.67 -8.38
C GLY A 164 -15.42 -3.13 -9.56
N LEU A 165 -16.28 -3.95 -10.17
CA LEU A 165 -17.19 -3.52 -11.23
C LEU A 165 -18.48 -2.87 -10.70
N VAL A 166 -18.79 -3.04 -9.41
CA VAL A 166 -19.99 -2.44 -8.81
C VAL A 166 -19.88 -0.92 -8.81
N GLY A 167 -20.85 -0.24 -9.36
CA GLY A 167 -20.88 1.23 -9.45
C GLY A 167 -21.34 1.73 -10.82
N CYS A 168 -21.54 3.02 -10.93
CA CYS A 168 -21.86 3.68 -12.19
C CYS A 168 -20.60 4.29 -12.80
N ARG A 169 -20.32 3.95 -14.06
CA ARG A 169 -19.22 4.52 -14.83
C ARG A 169 -19.73 5.70 -15.64
N ASN A 170 -19.21 6.88 -15.39
CA ASN A 170 -19.67 8.16 -15.97
C ASN A 170 -19.59 8.25 -17.50
N ILE A 171 -19.12 7.20 -18.21
CA ILE A 171 -18.87 7.28 -19.68
C ILE A 171 -20.12 6.89 -20.49
N ASP A 172 -21.03 6.03 -19.95
CA ASP A 172 -22.18 5.51 -20.70
C ASP A 172 -23.46 5.32 -19.87
N ASP A 173 -23.62 5.95 -18.71
CA ASP A 173 -24.72 5.72 -17.75
C ASP A 173 -24.93 4.23 -17.39
N PHE A 174 -23.91 3.40 -17.64
CA PHE A 174 -23.99 1.98 -17.37
C PHE A 174 -23.66 1.71 -15.91
N CYS A 175 -24.68 1.38 -15.14
CA CYS A 175 -24.57 1.03 -13.73
C CYS A 175 -24.60 -0.49 -13.57
N PHE A 176 -23.53 -1.10 -13.04
CA PHE A 176 -23.48 -2.53 -12.78
C PHE A 176 -23.60 -2.81 -11.28
N GLY A 177 -24.50 -3.74 -10.92
CA GLY A 177 -24.64 -4.21 -9.54
C GLY A 177 -25.14 -3.19 -8.52
N THR A 178 -25.70 -2.05 -8.96
CA THR A 178 -26.21 -0.99 -8.07
C THR A 178 -27.58 -1.28 -7.47
N PHE A 179 -28.32 -2.25 -8.01
CA PHE A 179 -29.68 -2.63 -7.56
C PHE A 179 -30.60 -1.41 -7.31
N ASN A 180 -30.44 -0.35 -8.07
CA ASN A 180 -31.17 0.92 -7.94
C ASN A 180 -30.93 1.65 -6.59
N ASN A 181 -29.84 1.36 -5.89
CA ASN A 181 -29.50 1.99 -4.62
C ASN A 181 -28.52 3.15 -4.88
N PRO A 182 -28.85 4.40 -4.49
CA PRO A 182 -28.01 5.57 -4.75
C PRO A 182 -26.64 5.48 -4.07
N ASP A 183 -26.55 4.79 -2.93
CA ASP A 183 -25.29 4.63 -2.21
C ASP A 183 -24.26 3.75 -2.95
N LEU A 184 -24.72 2.87 -3.85
CA LEU A 184 -23.87 1.99 -4.66
C LEU A 184 -23.47 2.61 -6.01
N THR A 185 -23.99 3.78 -6.36
CA THR A 185 -23.64 4.45 -7.62
C THR A 185 -22.18 4.89 -7.66
N THR A 186 -21.61 5.26 -6.51
CA THR A 186 -20.20 5.63 -6.35
C THR A 186 -19.26 4.43 -6.28
N GLY A 187 -19.79 3.21 -6.34
CA GLY A 187 -19.03 1.97 -6.16
C GLY A 187 -18.90 1.55 -4.70
N LEU A 188 -18.29 0.40 -4.48
CA LEU A 188 -18.03 -0.09 -3.12
C LEU A 188 -16.78 0.63 -2.57
N PRO A 189 -16.89 1.38 -1.46
CA PRO A 189 -15.71 2.02 -0.87
C PRO A 189 -14.72 0.96 -0.36
N LEU A 190 -13.47 1.11 -0.76
CA LEU A 190 -12.40 0.16 -0.43
C LEU A 190 -12.30 -0.12 1.07
N ILE A 191 -12.51 0.90 1.90
CA ILE A 191 -12.46 0.80 3.36
C ILE A 191 -13.55 -0.15 3.87
N SER A 192 -14.78 -0.03 3.36
CA SER A 192 -15.90 -0.90 3.78
C SER A 192 -15.65 -2.36 3.40
N VAL A 193 -15.09 -2.60 2.21
CA VAL A 193 -14.74 -3.96 1.75
C VAL A 193 -13.62 -4.54 2.61
N LEU A 194 -12.58 -3.76 2.91
CA LEU A 194 -11.49 -4.20 3.78
C LEU A 194 -11.98 -4.48 5.21
N CYS A 195 -12.78 -3.60 5.79
CA CYS A 195 -13.35 -3.84 7.12
C CYS A 195 -14.21 -5.12 7.15
N ALA A 196 -15.03 -5.37 6.12
CA ALA A 196 -15.84 -6.58 6.04
C ALA A 196 -15.03 -7.87 5.87
N LEU A 197 -13.84 -7.79 5.26
CA LEU A 197 -12.96 -8.96 5.08
C LEU A 197 -12.11 -9.28 6.32
N TYR A 198 -11.86 -8.29 7.21
CA TYR A 198 -11.01 -8.45 8.38
C TYR A 198 -11.78 -8.59 9.71
N VAL A 199 -13.10 -8.46 9.70
CA VAL A 199 -14.00 -8.74 10.83
C VAL A 199 -14.58 -10.13 10.73
#